data_4ddbcea1e0c93f8110637d6268870780
#
_entry.id   4ddbcea1e0c93f8110637d6268870780
#
_cell.length_a   1.000
_cell.length_b   1.000
_cell.length_c   1.000
_cell.angle_alpha   90.00
_cell.angle_beta   90.00
_cell.angle_gamma   90.00
#
_symmetry.space_group_name_H-M   'P 1'
#
loop_
_entity.id
_entity.type
_entity.pdbx_description
1 polymer ?
#
loop_
_entity_poly.entity_id
_entity_poly.type
_entity_poly.pdbx_seq_one_letter_code
_entity_poly.pdbx_strand_id
1 'polypeptide(L)'
;MNKKLTAATLSVAMAVTMAPAIMQTAPVQAASAAVQSLAGGAIAMAYVSTALNKMDNSEQGQKESLARTKEKTGYLNDSAAQERINRIMKTLEATPSVKRSYVVYANPDEEFNAFATLGRVMSINKGALDTLDDDQLAYVMAHEIAHGEHKDVINGAKKQIGLSTAVGIAAGGSEGAAILSNVAGNYLSNQVFTMSQEKAADELGFQILSESPYNVGGAAGSMLVLRNKVGEHYREGLSQVVAPNNHPKLTDRVNNNIARMYTYSGNHVNVSKGAVYVNGDNIYTPAASGRYTGEERAFYMAGKLARMYHNNQVTPGSASYNGGIVTVAGQNIVTTPNADVALQVATNLNNAFVKPAGAAVNGKKPAKVKQEKPKKVKENKKAKDNKKADKAKK
;
A
#
# COMPACT_ATOMS: atom_id res chain seq x y z
N MET A 1 -4.24 -3.54 -43.73
CA MET A 1 -4.75 -2.16 -43.70
C MET A 1 -4.70 -1.69 -42.27
N ASN A 2 -3.69 -0.91 -41.93
CA ASN A 2 -3.43 -0.42 -40.58
C ASN A 2 -4.27 0.84 -40.32
N LYS A 3 -5.16 0.81 -39.38
CA LYS A 3 -5.79 2.03 -38.84
C LYS A 3 -5.08 2.40 -37.52
N LYS A 4 -4.22 3.41 -37.60
CA LYS A 4 -3.67 4.12 -36.47
C LYS A 4 -4.81 4.99 -35.87
N LEU A 5 -5.23 4.71 -34.64
CA LEU A 5 -6.02 5.66 -33.88
C LEU A 5 -5.04 6.62 -33.19
N THR A 6 -5.12 7.88 -33.58
CA THR A 6 -4.42 9.00 -32.93
C THR A 6 -5.23 9.42 -31.71
N ALA A 7 -4.66 9.24 -30.52
CA ALA A 7 -5.20 9.82 -29.28
C ALA A 7 -4.94 11.34 -29.30
N ALA A 8 -6.00 12.13 -29.30
CA ALA A 8 -5.93 13.58 -29.16
C ALA A 8 -5.79 13.91 -27.67
N THR A 9 -4.58 14.29 -27.27
CA THR A 9 -4.31 14.89 -25.96
C THR A 9 -4.80 16.34 -25.95
N LEU A 10 -5.85 16.60 -25.23
CA LEU A 10 -6.31 17.97 -24.98
C LEU A 10 -5.53 18.56 -23.78
N SER A 11 -4.37 19.16 -24.09
CA SER A 11 -3.61 19.95 -23.12
C SER A 11 -4.22 21.35 -23.00
N VAL A 12 -4.93 21.62 -21.93
CA VAL A 12 -5.32 22.99 -21.57
C VAL A 12 -4.14 23.63 -20.84
N ALA A 13 -3.30 24.33 -21.59
CA ALA A 13 -2.30 25.22 -21.05
C ALA A 13 -3.00 26.52 -20.59
N MET A 14 -3.14 26.72 -19.28
CA MET A 14 -3.42 28.06 -18.76
C MET A 14 -2.14 28.88 -18.79
N ALA A 15 -2.01 29.72 -19.78
CA ALA A 15 -1.02 30.78 -19.82
C ALA A 15 -1.44 31.85 -18.80
N VAL A 16 -0.71 31.96 -17.69
CA VAL A 16 -0.77 33.11 -16.80
C VAL A 16 0.11 34.18 -17.44
N THR A 17 -0.50 35.15 -18.10
CA THR A 17 0.18 36.39 -18.55
C THR A 17 0.51 37.25 -17.36
N MET A 18 1.79 37.31 -16.99
CA MET A 18 2.31 38.31 -16.07
C MET A 18 2.43 39.65 -16.80
N ALA A 19 1.58 40.62 -16.45
CA ALA A 19 1.80 42.00 -16.80
C ALA A 19 2.86 42.60 -15.86
N PRO A 20 3.80 43.44 -16.36
CA PRO A 20 4.82 44.04 -15.50
C PRO A 20 4.17 45.16 -14.67
N ALA A 21 4.10 44.96 -13.35
CA ALA A 21 3.74 46.06 -12.43
C ALA A 21 4.96 46.93 -12.18
N ILE A 22 4.80 48.20 -12.48
CA ILE A 22 5.75 49.29 -12.25
C ILE A 22 6.04 49.41 -10.75
N MET A 23 7.32 49.41 -10.38
CA MET A 23 7.80 49.68 -9.03
C MET A 23 7.47 51.11 -8.63
N GLN A 24 6.62 51.28 -7.62
CA GLN A 24 6.57 52.49 -6.80
C GLN A 24 6.84 52.12 -5.34
N THR A 25 7.83 52.81 -4.78
CA THR A 25 8.38 52.66 -3.45
C THR A 25 7.40 53.07 -2.34
N ALA A 26 7.03 52.05 -1.48
CA ALA A 26 6.51 52.35 -0.15
C ALA A 26 6.85 51.17 0.79
N PRO A 27 7.88 51.28 1.65
CA PRO A 27 8.39 50.14 2.40
C PRO A 27 7.59 49.70 3.63
N VAL A 28 6.58 50.41 4.05
CA VAL A 28 5.82 50.09 5.27
C VAL A 28 4.46 49.41 4.97
N GLN A 29 3.80 49.74 3.87
CA GLN A 29 2.53 49.12 3.50
C GLN A 29 2.72 47.74 2.85
N ALA A 30 3.86 47.46 2.20
CA ALA A 30 4.13 46.20 1.61
C ALA A 30 4.33 45.09 2.67
N ALA A 31 4.91 45.42 3.80
CA ALA A 31 5.09 44.45 4.90
C ALA A 31 3.75 44.07 5.55
N SER A 32 2.83 45.01 5.72
CA SER A 32 1.50 44.73 6.26
C SER A 32 0.64 43.92 5.30
N ALA A 33 0.67 44.21 3.99
CA ALA A 33 -0.02 43.44 2.97
C ALA A 33 0.54 42.02 2.83
N ALA A 34 1.85 41.85 2.90
CA ALA A 34 2.50 40.54 2.90
C ALA A 34 2.14 39.72 4.15
N VAL A 35 2.11 40.30 5.32
CA VAL A 35 1.69 39.66 6.57
C VAL A 35 0.19 39.33 6.54
N GLN A 36 -0.65 40.20 6.02
CA GLN A 36 -2.08 39.95 5.83
C GLN A 36 -2.33 38.85 4.78
N SER A 37 -1.57 38.80 3.69
CA SER A 37 -1.65 37.75 2.68
C SER A 37 -1.16 36.41 3.20
N LEU A 38 -0.10 36.40 4.02
CA LEU A 38 0.40 35.20 4.68
C LEU A 38 -0.58 34.69 5.75
N ALA A 39 -1.16 35.57 6.54
CA ALA A 39 -2.19 35.22 7.51
C ALA A 39 -3.46 34.70 6.82
N GLY A 40 -3.92 35.40 5.77
CA GLY A 40 -5.04 34.95 4.94
C GLY A 40 -4.79 33.58 4.28
N GLY A 41 -3.58 33.35 3.80
CA GLY A 41 -3.17 32.09 3.23
C GLY A 41 -3.12 30.95 4.26
N ALA A 42 -2.64 31.22 5.48
CA ALA A 42 -2.65 30.23 6.56
C ALA A 42 -4.08 29.85 6.98
N ILE A 43 -5.00 30.82 7.03
CA ILE A 43 -6.42 30.58 7.31
C ILE A 43 -7.05 29.77 6.18
N ALA A 44 -6.77 30.11 4.92
CA ALA A 44 -7.26 29.37 3.76
C ALA A 44 -6.78 27.92 3.75
N MET A 45 -5.50 27.66 4.04
CA MET A 45 -4.95 26.31 4.16
C MET A 45 -5.56 25.52 5.33
N ALA A 46 -5.87 26.19 6.46
CA ALA A 46 -6.57 25.57 7.58
C ALA A 46 -8.01 25.18 7.18
N TYR A 47 -8.71 26.04 6.46
CA TYR A 47 -10.05 25.75 5.93
C TYR A 47 -10.02 24.54 4.99
N VAL A 48 -9.13 24.54 4.00
CA VAL A 48 -8.96 23.43 3.06
C VAL A 48 -8.62 22.13 3.81
N SER A 49 -7.70 22.19 4.78
CA SER A 49 -7.34 21.04 5.59
C SER A 49 -8.54 20.49 6.36
N THR A 50 -9.38 21.36 6.92
CA THR A 50 -10.61 20.97 7.62
C THR A 50 -11.62 20.35 6.67
N ALA A 51 -11.83 20.94 5.48
CA ALA A 51 -12.74 20.43 4.47
C ALA A 51 -12.32 19.05 3.94
N LEU A 52 -11.02 18.86 3.62
CA LEU A 52 -10.47 17.56 3.22
C LEU A 52 -10.60 16.51 4.34
N ASN A 53 -10.32 16.89 5.59
CA ASN A 53 -10.52 16.00 6.73
C ASN A 53 -11.98 15.61 6.91
N LYS A 54 -12.93 16.55 6.73
CA LYS A 54 -14.36 16.26 6.78
C LYS A 54 -14.78 15.31 5.66
N MET A 55 -14.30 15.53 4.43
CA MET A 55 -14.53 14.64 3.30
C MET A 55 -14.03 13.24 3.59
N ASP A 56 -12.84 13.10 4.18
CA ASP A 56 -12.23 11.80 4.46
C ASP A 56 -12.84 11.08 5.68
N ASN A 57 -13.44 11.80 6.63
CA ASN A 57 -13.92 11.20 7.88
C ASN A 57 -15.45 11.14 8.00
N SER A 58 -16.22 11.69 7.04
CA SER A 58 -17.67 11.63 7.07
C SER A 58 -18.23 10.60 6.07
N GLU A 59 -19.41 10.05 6.37
CA GLU A 59 -20.13 9.17 5.45
C GLU A 59 -20.53 9.92 4.16
N GLN A 60 -20.94 11.19 4.27
CA GLN A 60 -21.28 12.00 3.11
C GLN A 60 -20.06 12.18 2.20
N GLY A 61 -18.90 12.52 2.75
CA GLY A 61 -17.66 12.64 1.98
C GLY A 61 -17.23 11.31 1.33
N GLN A 62 -17.44 10.19 2.00
CA GLN A 62 -17.18 8.87 1.43
C GLN A 62 -18.12 8.58 0.25
N LYS A 63 -19.43 8.86 0.38
CA LYS A 63 -20.42 8.69 -0.71
C LYS A 63 -20.08 9.57 -1.92
N GLU A 64 -19.72 10.82 -1.69
CA GLU A 64 -19.32 11.76 -2.75
C GLU A 64 -18.02 11.31 -3.44
N SER A 65 -17.01 10.89 -2.67
CA SER A 65 -15.76 10.36 -3.22
C SER A 65 -16.00 9.11 -4.04
N LEU A 66 -16.85 8.19 -3.56
CA LEU A 66 -17.21 6.97 -4.29
C LEU A 66 -17.89 7.29 -5.63
N ALA A 67 -18.88 8.19 -5.61
CA ALA A 67 -19.61 8.57 -6.82
C ALA A 67 -18.65 9.15 -7.88
N ARG A 68 -17.79 10.10 -7.49
CA ARG A 68 -16.80 10.72 -8.38
C ARG A 68 -15.75 9.73 -8.90
N THR A 69 -15.27 8.84 -8.02
CA THR A 69 -14.28 7.86 -8.43
C THR A 69 -14.88 6.91 -9.47
N LYS A 70 -16.10 6.45 -9.25
CA LYS A 70 -16.84 5.62 -10.22
C LYS A 70 -17.13 6.35 -11.54
N GLU A 71 -17.46 7.63 -11.49
CA GLU A 71 -17.65 8.46 -12.70
C GLU A 71 -16.37 8.49 -13.55
N LYS A 72 -15.22 8.60 -12.90
CA LYS A 72 -13.93 8.71 -13.58
C LYS A 72 -13.37 7.38 -14.09
N THR A 73 -13.50 6.30 -13.31
CA THR A 73 -12.88 5.01 -13.61
C THR A 73 -13.87 3.98 -14.17
N GLY A 74 -15.14 4.30 -14.16
CA GLY A 74 -16.21 3.33 -14.45
C GLY A 74 -16.51 2.42 -13.26
N TYR A 75 -17.47 1.54 -13.44
CA TYR A 75 -17.89 0.51 -12.50
C TYR A 75 -18.03 -0.81 -13.25
N LEU A 76 -17.35 -1.85 -12.76
CA LEU A 76 -17.46 -3.20 -13.31
C LEU A 76 -18.78 -3.83 -12.84
N ASN A 77 -19.69 -4.11 -13.78
CA ASN A 77 -20.94 -4.78 -13.48
C ASN A 77 -20.75 -6.30 -13.40
N ASP A 78 -20.03 -6.73 -12.36
CA ASP A 78 -19.73 -8.13 -12.04
C ASP A 78 -19.97 -8.35 -10.54
N SER A 79 -21.09 -9.01 -10.22
CA SER A 79 -21.48 -9.27 -8.83
C SER A 79 -20.50 -10.19 -8.11
N ALA A 80 -19.94 -11.20 -8.79
CA ALA A 80 -18.98 -12.12 -8.19
C ALA A 80 -17.65 -11.41 -7.83
N ALA A 81 -17.16 -10.54 -8.73
CA ALA A 81 -15.99 -9.71 -8.45
C ALA A 81 -16.25 -8.77 -7.26
N GLN A 82 -17.43 -8.13 -7.22
CA GLN A 82 -17.78 -7.22 -6.13
C GLN A 82 -17.93 -7.97 -4.79
N GLU A 83 -18.57 -9.12 -4.76
CA GLU A 83 -18.69 -9.96 -3.57
C GLU A 83 -17.34 -10.42 -3.06
N ARG A 84 -16.44 -10.82 -3.98
CA ARG A 84 -15.08 -11.22 -3.66
C ARG A 84 -14.30 -10.13 -2.92
N ILE A 85 -14.25 -8.91 -3.47
CA ILE A 85 -13.52 -7.79 -2.85
C ILE A 85 -14.18 -7.31 -1.56
N ASN A 86 -15.52 -7.33 -1.48
CA ASN A 86 -16.24 -6.98 -0.24
C ASN A 86 -15.91 -7.98 0.88
N ARG A 87 -15.88 -9.28 0.58
CA ARG A 87 -15.48 -10.31 1.54
C ARG A 87 -14.06 -10.12 2.05
N ILE A 88 -13.11 -9.83 1.14
CA ILE A 88 -11.74 -9.57 1.51
C ILE A 88 -11.66 -8.31 2.38
N MET A 89 -12.29 -7.20 1.96
CA MET A 89 -12.31 -5.94 2.72
C MET A 89 -12.84 -6.14 4.13
N LYS A 90 -14.01 -6.78 4.27
CA LYS A 90 -14.61 -7.06 5.58
C LYS A 90 -13.67 -7.87 6.50
N THR A 91 -12.93 -8.82 5.92
CA THR A 91 -11.98 -9.64 6.67
C THR A 91 -10.77 -8.81 7.14
N LEU A 92 -10.24 -7.92 6.28
CA LEU A 92 -9.12 -7.04 6.64
C LEU A 92 -9.53 -5.97 7.65
N GLU A 93 -10.72 -5.39 7.52
CA GLU A 93 -11.26 -4.41 8.49
C GLU A 93 -11.47 -5.00 9.89
N ALA A 94 -11.66 -6.31 10.00
CA ALA A 94 -11.78 -6.98 11.29
C ALA A 94 -10.45 -7.15 12.03
N THR A 95 -9.32 -6.83 11.39
CA THR A 95 -7.98 -6.94 12.02
C THR A 95 -7.72 -5.80 13.01
N PRO A 96 -6.94 -6.04 14.08
CA PRO A 96 -6.64 -5.01 15.08
C PRO A 96 -5.94 -3.78 14.55
N SER A 97 -5.20 -3.90 13.45
CA SER A 97 -4.43 -2.79 12.87
C SER A 97 -5.26 -1.82 12.04
N VAL A 98 -6.46 -2.21 11.60
CA VAL A 98 -7.37 -1.34 10.84
C VAL A 98 -8.31 -0.62 11.80
N LYS A 99 -8.33 0.71 11.72
CA LYS A 99 -9.12 1.58 12.64
C LYS A 99 -10.26 2.32 11.94
N ARG A 100 -10.28 2.28 10.62
CA ARG A 100 -11.21 3.03 9.77
C ARG A 100 -12.01 2.08 8.89
N SER A 101 -13.19 2.50 8.44
CA SER A 101 -14.01 1.73 7.49
C SER A 101 -13.76 2.19 6.07
N TYR A 102 -13.71 1.27 5.14
CA TYR A 102 -13.40 1.49 3.73
C TYR A 102 -14.56 1.04 2.84
N VAL A 103 -14.71 1.68 1.71
CA VAL A 103 -15.61 1.21 0.65
C VAL A 103 -14.76 0.79 -0.54
N VAL A 104 -14.96 -0.43 -1.03
CA VAL A 104 -14.23 -0.96 -2.18
C VAL A 104 -15.18 -1.25 -3.34
N TYR A 105 -14.73 -1.00 -4.56
CA TYR A 105 -15.45 -1.39 -5.76
C TYR A 105 -14.51 -1.83 -6.88
N ALA A 106 -15.03 -2.67 -7.79
CA ALA A 106 -14.33 -3.09 -8.99
C ALA A 106 -14.58 -2.11 -10.14
N ASN A 107 -13.54 -1.76 -10.91
CA ASN A 107 -13.65 -0.99 -12.13
C ASN A 107 -13.24 -1.83 -13.35
N PRO A 108 -13.69 -1.48 -14.58
CA PRO A 108 -13.51 -2.29 -15.79
C PRO A 108 -12.10 -2.21 -16.41
N ASP A 109 -11.18 -1.42 -15.86
CA ASP A 109 -9.85 -1.24 -16.42
C ASP A 109 -9.06 -2.56 -16.40
N GLU A 110 -8.48 -2.94 -17.54
CA GLU A 110 -7.71 -4.17 -17.71
C GLU A 110 -6.24 -4.05 -17.28
N GLU A 111 -5.78 -2.84 -16.96
CA GLU A 111 -4.46 -2.66 -16.37
C GLU A 111 -4.40 -3.27 -14.96
N PHE A 112 -3.24 -3.83 -14.63
CA PHE A 112 -3.01 -4.33 -13.28
C PHE A 112 -2.82 -3.16 -12.32
N ASN A 113 -3.87 -2.79 -11.59
CA ASN A 113 -3.81 -1.69 -10.62
C ASN A 113 -4.88 -1.83 -9.54
N ALA A 114 -4.59 -1.23 -8.37
CA ALA A 114 -5.52 -0.93 -7.30
C ALA A 114 -5.08 0.39 -6.67
N PHE A 115 -6.01 1.18 -6.14
CA PHE A 115 -5.65 2.43 -5.48
C PHE A 115 -6.68 2.85 -4.44
N ALA A 116 -6.18 3.47 -3.36
CA ALA A 116 -7.01 4.17 -2.39
C ALA A 116 -7.17 5.65 -2.77
N THR A 117 -8.30 6.26 -2.42
CA THR A 117 -8.56 7.67 -2.64
C THR A 117 -9.18 8.33 -1.41
N LEU A 118 -9.45 9.64 -1.50
CA LEU A 118 -10.14 10.39 -0.45
C LEU A 118 -11.49 9.74 -0.09
N GLY A 119 -11.91 9.93 1.16
CA GLY A 119 -13.15 9.34 1.66
C GLY A 119 -13.03 7.86 1.98
N ARG A 120 -11.81 7.31 2.02
CA ARG A 120 -11.58 5.89 2.32
C ARG A 120 -12.26 4.98 1.28
N VAL A 121 -12.17 5.39 0.03
CA VAL A 121 -12.65 4.63 -1.13
C VAL A 121 -11.48 3.94 -1.79
N MET A 122 -11.64 2.68 -2.12
CA MET A 122 -10.66 1.87 -2.84
C MET A 122 -11.26 1.38 -4.15
N SER A 123 -10.49 1.45 -5.20
CA SER A 123 -10.87 0.91 -6.52
C SER A 123 -9.90 -0.20 -6.92
N ILE A 124 -10.43 -1.31 -7.39
CA ILE A 124 -9.65 -2.45 -7.88
C ILE A 124 -9.94 -2.62 -9.36
N ASN A 125 -8.90 -2.56 -10.18
CA ASN A 125 -8.99 -2.77 -11.61
C ASN A 125 -9.29 -4.25 -11.94
N LYS A 126 -10.08 -4.47 -12.99
CA LYS A 126 -10.35 -5.82 -13.50
C LYS A 126 -9.07 -6.60 -13.77
N GLY A 127 -8.01 -5.96 -14.31
CA GLY A 127 -6.73 -6.60 -14.56
C GLY A 127 -6.06 -7.17 -13.32
N ALA A 128 -6.20 -6.54 -12.15
CA ALA A 128 -5.72 -7.08 -10.87
C ALA A 128 -6.63 -8.23 -10.38
N LEU A 129 -7.96 -8.10 -10.51
CA LEU A 129 -8.93 -9.13 -10.12
C LEU A 129 -8.75 -10.43 -10.89
N ASP A 130 -8.50 -10.35 -12.19
CA ASP A 130 -8.30 -11.51 -13.06
C ASP A 130 -6.94 -12.20 -12.81
N THR A 131 -5.98 -11.46 -12.29
CA THR A 131 -4.60 -11.91 -12.16
C THR A 131 -4.30 -12.48 -10.78
N LEU A 132 -4.79 -11.86 -9.71
CA LEU A 132 -4.46 -12.20 -8.33
C LEU A 132 -5.46 -13.23 -7.75
N ASP A 133 -4.99 -14.13 -6.91
CA ASP A 133 -5.86 -14.89 -6.01
C ASP A 133 -6.22 -14.08 -4.76
N ASP A 134 -6.98 -14.69 -3.85
CA ASP A 134 -7.47 -14.00 -2.66
C ASP A 134 -6.37 -13.61 -1.69
N ASP A 135 -5.33 -14.43 -1.52
CA ASP A 135 -4.23 -14.14 -0.61
C ASP A 135 -3.35 -12.98 -1.14
N GLN A 136 -3.12 -12.96 -2.45
CA GLN A 136 -2.39 -11.91 -3.14
C GLN A 136 -3.19 -10.59 -3.16
N LEU A 137 -4.48 -10.68 -3.49
CA LEU A 137 -5.38 -9.52 -3.52
C LEU A 137 -5.59 -8.93 -2.12
N ALA A 138 -5.69 -9.78 -1.09
CA ALA A 138 -5.77 -9.34 0.29
C ALA A 138 -4.55 -8.51 0.71
N TYR A 139 -3.33 -8.89 0.28
CA TYR A 139 -2.16 -8.05 0.55
C TYR A 139 -2.21 -6.71 -0.19
N VAL A 140 -2.60 -6.69 -1.47
CA VAL A 140 -2.74 -5.44 -2.22
C VAL A 140 -3.76 -4.53 -1.53
N MET A 141 -4.91 -5.06 -1.15
CA MET A 141 -5.94 -4.30 -0.44
C MET A 141 -5.45 -3.83 0.95
N ALA A 142 -4.69 -4.66 1.68
CA ALA A 142 -4.09 -4.29 2.96
C ALA A 142 -3.06 -3.16 2.82
N HIS A 143 -2.28 -3.14 1.72
CA HIS A 143 -1.36 -2.06 1.38
C HIS A 143 -2.11 -0.74 1.12
N GLU A 144 -3.21 -0.78 0.37
CA GLU A 144 -4.06 0.40 0.13
C GLU A 144 -4.76 0.89 1.42
N ILE A 145 -5.21 -0.02 2.28
CA ILE A 145 -5.70 0.32 3.63
C ILE A 145 -4.62 1.04 4.43
N ALA A 146 -3.37 0.58 4.36
CA ALA A 146 -2.26 1.19 5.09
C ALA A 146 -2.02 2.66 4.68
N HIS A 147 -2.13 3.00 3.39
CA HIS A 147 -2.12 4.41 2.94
C HIS A 147 -3.27 5.22 3.53
N GLY A 148 -4.46 4.61 3.65
CA GLY A 148 -5.62 5.22 4.31
C GLY A 148 -5.40 5.45 5.81
N GLU A 149 -4.89 4.46 6.54
CA GLU A 149 -4.58 4.56 7.97
C GLU A 149 -3.48 5.60 8.26
N HIS A 150 -2.45 5.68 7.41
CA HIS A 150 -1.40 6.71 7.48
C HIS A 150 -1.86 8.09 7.01
N LYS A 151 -3.05 8.20 6.41
CA LYS A 151 -3.58 9.43 5.83
C LYS A 151 -2.71 9.99 4.69
N ASP A 152 -2.00 9.12 3.98
CA ASP A 152 -1.09 9.51 2.91
C ASP A 152 -1.81 10.23 1.78
N VAL A 153 -3.00 9.74 1.40
CA VAL A 153 -3.87 10.33 0.39
C VAL A 153 -4.24 11.79 0.73
N ILE A 154 -4.72 12.02 1.94
CA ILE A 154 -5.08 13.38 2.41
C ILE A 154 -3.87 14.30 2.48
N ASN A 155 -2.76 13.79 3.01
CA ASN A 155 -1.53 14.58 3.14
C ASN A 155 -0.94 14.94 1.77
N GLY A 156 -1.05 14.03 0.81
CA GLY A 156 -0.67 14.27 -0.58
C GLY A 156 -1.56 15.34 -1.23
N ALA A 157 -2.89 15.22 -1.09
CA ALA A 157 -3.84 16.20 -1.60
C ALA A 157 -3.59 17.61 -1.03
N LYS A 158 -3.35 17.72 0.28
CA LYS A 158 -2.98 19.00 0.92
C LYS A 158 -1.71 19.62 0.35
N LYS A 159 -0.70 18.81 0.03
CA LYS A 159 0.56 19.30 -0.56
C LYS A 159 0.39 19.81 -1.99
N GLN A 160 -0.54 19.24 -2.75
CA GLN A 160 -0.81 19.68 -4.12
C GLN A 160 -1.61 20.99 -4.20
N ILE A 161 -2.32 21.37 -3.13
CA ILE A 161 -3.08 22.60 -3.08
C ILE A 161 -2.14 23.75 -2.76
N GLY A 162 -1.83 24.57 -3.78
CA GLY A 162 -1.07 25.79 -3.60
C GLY A 162 -1.87 26.87 -2.84
N LEU A 163 -1.15 27.85 -2.32
CA LEU A 163 -1.74 28.93 -1.51
C LEU A 163 -2.84 29.71 -2.23
N SER A 164 -2.63 30.05 -3.50
CA SER A 164 -3.62 30.75 -4.33
C SER A 164 -4.90 29.94 -4.53
N THR A 165 -4.76 28.63 -4.76
CA THR A 165 -5.91 27.72 -4.88
C THR A 165 -6.65 27.59 -3.55
N ALA A 166 -5.92 27.53 -2.43
CA ALA A 166 -6.52 27.48 -1.10
C ALA A 166 -7.35 28.73 -0.77
N VAL A 167 -6.84 29.92 -1.15
CA VAL A 167 -7.57 31.20 -0.99
C VAL A 167 -8.85 31.20 -1.84
N GLY A 168 -8.78 30.73 -3.10
CA GLY A 168 -9.94 30.58 -3.98
C GLY A 168 -11.00 29.64 -3.41
N ILE A 169 -10.59 28.50 -2.84
CA ILE A 169 -11.48 27.55 -2.17
C ILE A 169 -12.15 28.18 -0.94
N ALA A 170 -11.37 28.86 -0.10
CA ALA A 170 -11.88 29.46 1.14
C ALA A 170 -12.84 30.63 0.90
N ALA A 171 -12.62 31.42 -0.16
CA ALA A 171 -13.43 32.60 -0.51
C ALA A 171 -14.66 32.26 -1.40
N GLY A 172 -14.63 31.13 -2.09
CA GLY A 172 -15.54 30.82 -3.20
C GLY A 172 -16.88 30.17 -2.80
N GLY A 173 -17.19 29.95 -1.52
CA GLY A 173 -18.46 29.31 -1.13
C GLY A 173 -18.74 28.01 -1.89
N SER A 174 -19.83 27.94 -2.65
CA SER A 174 -20.19 26.77 -3.49
C SER A 174 -19.19 26.52 -4.61
N GLU A 175 -18.61 27.57 -5.21
CA GLU A 175 -17.56 27.45 -6.22
C GLU A 175 -16.25 26.94 -5.58
N GLY A 176 -15.94 27.37 -4.37
CA GLY A 176 -14.81 26.85 -3.59
C GLY A 176 -14.95 25.37 -3.30
N ALA A 177 -16.15 24.90 -2.99
CA ALA A 177 -16.43 23.46 -2.83
C ALA A 177 -16.24 22.68 -4.14
N ALA A 178 -16.64 23.26 -5.29
CA ALA A 178 -16.41 22.66 -6.60
C ALA A 178 -14.90 22.58 -6.94
N ILE A 179 -14.14 23.64 -6.66
CA ILE A 179 -12.68 23.66 -6.85
C ILE A 179 -12.02 22.58 -5.97
N LEU A 180 -12.39 22.48 -4.70
CA LEU A 180 -11.87 21.44 -3.80
C LEU A 180 -12.16 20.05 -4.31
N SER A 181 -13.36 19.85 -4.84
CA SER A 181 -13.81 18.62 -5.45
C SER A 181 -13.00 18.23 -6.69
N ASN A 182 -12.70 19.20 -7.55
CA ASN A 182 -11.88 19.02 -8.74
C ASN A 182 -10.42 18.71 -8.37
N VAL A 183 -9.87 19.39 -7.36
CA VAL A 183 -8.52 19.10 -6.85
C VAL A 183 -8.45 17.70 -6.27
N ALA A 184 -9.45 17.29 -5.50
CA ALA A 184 -9.54 15.93 -4.98
C ALA A 184 -9.66 14.87 -6.11
N GLY A 185 -10.45 15.17 -7.15
CA GLY A 185 -10.57 14.32 -8.34
C GLY A 185 -9.29 14.26 -9.17
N ASN A 186 -8.58 15.38 -9.33
CA ASN A 186 -7.31 15.42 -10.05
C ASN A 186 -6.17 14.74 -9.26
N TYR A 187 -6.24 14.72 -7.94
CA TYR A 187 -5.28 13.99 -7.12
C TYR A 187 -5.31 12.49 -7.42
N LEU A 188 -6.48 11.92 -7.71
CA LEU A 188 -6.61 10.52 -8.16
C LEU A 188 -5.74 10.18 -9.37
N SER A 189 -5.60 11.14 -10.30
CA SER A 189 -4.83 10.93 -11.55
C SER A 189 -3.33 11.12 -11.39
N ASN A 190 -2.90 11.77 -10.30
CA ASN A 190 -1.51 12.20 -10.08
C ASN A 190 -1.01 11.81 -8.69
N GLN A 191 -1.59 10.75 -8.10
CA GLN A 191 -1.21 10.27 -6.78
C GLN A 191 0.21 9.70 -6.82
N VAL A 192 1.11 10.32 -6.05
CA VAL A 192 2.50 9.87 -5.92
C VAL A 192 2.83 9.80 -4.44
N PHE A 193 3.14 8.60 -3.98
CA PHE A 193 3.66 8.39 -2.64
C PHE A 193 5.19 8.45 -2.63
N THR A 194 5.75 8.88 -1.53
CA THR A 194 7.20 8.87 -1.33
C THR A 194 7.67 7.45 -1.02
N MET A 195 8.94 7.15 -1.30
CA MET A 195 9.54 5.85 -0.97
C MET A 195 9.37 5.47 0.52
N SER A 196 9.35 6.44 1.44
CA SER A 196 9.10 6.16 2.85
C SER A 196 7.65 5.82 3.15
N GLN A 197 6.68 6.42 2.43
CA GLN A 197 5.27 6.08 2.54
C GLN A 197 5.00 4.68 1.99
N GLU A 198 5.56 4.34 0.82
CA GLU A 198 5.47 2.98 0.25
C GLU A 198 6.01 1.91 1.21
N LYS A 199 7.20 2.15 1.79
CA LYS A 199 7.77 1.22 2.77
C LYS A 199 6.92 1.07 4.03
N ALA A 200 6.35 2.17 4.52
CA ALA A 200 5.46 2.16 5.68
C ALA A 200 4.13 1.44 5.35
N ALA A 201 3.60 1.65 4.14
CA ALA A 201 2.40 0.95 3.66
C ALA A 201 2.66 -0.55 3.47
N ASP A 202 3.81 -0.94 2.93
CA ASP A 202 4.22 -2.36 2.86
C ASP A 202 4.33 -3.01 4.25
N GLU A 203 4.84 -2.28 5.25
CA GLU A 203 5.00 -2.79 6.62
C GLU A 203 3.64 -3.00 7.29
N LEU A 204 2.80 -1.96 7.29
CA LEU A 204 1.46 -2.05 7.86
C LEU A 204 0.56 -3.01 7.07
N GLY A 205 0.66 -3.03 5.73
CA GLY A 205 -0.06 -3.98 4.89
C GLY A 205 0.29 -5.43 5.20
N PHE A 206 1.58 -5.74 5.41
CA PHE A 206 1.98 -7.08 5.87
C PHE A 206 1.45 -7.39 7.28
N GLN A 207 1.45 -6.42 8.20
CA GLN A 207 0.89 -6.60 9.53
C GLN A 207 -0.61 -6.92 9.46
N ILE A 208 -1.40 -6.14 8.73
CA ILE A 208 -2.84 -6.38 8.50
C ILE A 208 -3.07 -7.78 7.92
N LEU A 209 -2.28 -8.18 6.88
CA LEU A 209 -2.38 -9.51 6.29
C LEU A 209 -2.06 -10.60 7.33
N SER A 210 -1.05 -10.41 8.18
CA SER A 210 -0.64 -11.38 9.19
C SER A 210 -1.68 -11.56 10.30
N GLU A 211 -2.45 -10.53 10.62
CA GLU A 211 -3.56 -10.53 11.57
C GLU A 211 -4.85 -11.15 10.98
N SER A 212 -4.92 -11.33 9.66
CA SER A 212 -6.04 -11.91 8.93
C SER A 212 -5.86 -13.42 8.72
N PRO A 213 -6.88 -14.17 8.27
CA PRO A 213 -6.74 -15.58 7.91
C PRO A 213 -6.00 -15.83 6.59
N TYR A 214 -5.75 -14.79 5.77
CA TYR A 214 -5.08 -14.93 4.49
C TYR A 214 -3.62 -15.34 4.65
N ASN A 215 -3.09 -16.07 3.66
CA ASN A 215 -1.72 -16.55 3.67
C ASN A 215 -0.71 -15.39 3.56
N VAL A 216 0.20 -15.27 4.52
CA VAL A 216 1.21 -14.20 4.52
C VAL A 216 2.20 -14.28 3.35
N GLY A 217 2.31 -15.43 2.69
CA GLY A 217 3.04 -15.61 1.44
C GLY A 217 2.45 -14.81 0.27
N GLY A 218 1.17 -14.45 0.33
CA GLY A 218 0.50 -13.58 -0.64
C GLY A 218 1.18 -12.22 -0.79
N ALA A 219 1.84 -11.72 0.27
CA ALA A 219 2.57 -10.45 0.22
C ALA A 219 3.77 -10.49 -0.76
N ALA A 220 4.60 -11.52 -0.69
CA ALA A 220 5.69 -11.69 -1.65
C ALA A 220 5.16 -12.11 -3.02
N GLY A 221 4.12 -12.96 -3.04
CA GLY A 221 3.48 -13.46 -4.26
C GLY A 221 2.89 -12.35 -5.12
N SER A 222 2.13 -11.42 -4.54
CA SER A 222 1.54 -10.29 -5.29
C SER A 222 2.60 -9.39 -5.92
N MET A 223 3.67 -9.08 -5.19
CA MET A 223 4.79 -8.28 -5.70
C MET A 223 5.57 -9.00 -6.80
N LEU A 224 5.71 -10.33 -6.71
CA LEU A 224 6.29 -11.14 -7.78
C LEU A 224 5.43 -11.12 -9.04
N VAL A 225 4.12 -11.33 -8.92
CA VAL A 225 3.17 -11.26 -10.03
C VAL A 225 3.20 -9.89 -10.70
N LEU A 226 3.19 -8.83 -9.92
CA LEU A 226 3.30 -7.46 -10.41
C LEU A 226 4.61 -7.26 -11.19
N ARG A 227 5.75 -7.67 -10.62
CA ARG A 227 7.06 -7.58 -11.27
C ARG A 227 7.08 -8.32 -12.61
N ASN A 228 6.52 -9.51 -12.65
CA ASN A 228 6.49 -10.33 -13.87
C ASN A 228 5.59 -9.74 -14.96
N LYS A 229 4.55 -8.99 -14.58
CA LYS A 229 3.59 -8.39 -15.50
C LYS A 229 4.03 -7.03 -16.06
N VAL A 230 4.60 -6.16 -15.21
CA VAL A 230 4.89 -4.76 -15.54
C VAL A 230 6.39 -4.41 -15.51
N GLY A 231 7.25 -5.35 -15.12
CA GLY A 231 8.69 -5.15 -14.99
C GLY A 231 9.10 -4.61 -13.62
N GLU A 232 10.40 -4.34 -13.45
CA GLU A 232 11.03 -4.04 -12.16
C GLU A 232 10.61 -2.68 -11.56
N HIS A 233 10.18 -1.74 -12.40
CA HIS A 233 9.83 -0.38 -12.01
C HIS A 233 8.36 -0.09 -12.30
N TYR A 234 7.49 -0.67 -11.49
CA TYR A 234 6.08 -0.33 -11.52
C TYR A 234 5.82 1.04 -10.89
N ARG A 235 4.97 1.81 -11.55
CA ARG A 235 4.50 3.11 -11.06
C ARG A 235 3.02 2.98 -10.75
N GLU A 236 2.66 3.07 -9.49
CA GLU A 236 1.27 3.11 -9.07
C GLU A 236 0.66 4.47 -9.45
N GLY A 237 -0.54 4.42 -10.01
CA GLY A 237 -1.29 5.61 -10.43
C GLY A 237 -0.96 6.10 -11.85
N LEU A 238 -1.83 6.94 -12.39
CA LEU A 238 -1.75 7.54 -13.73
C LEU A 238 -0.54 8.48 -13.94
N SER A 239 0.36 8.60 -12.97
CA SER A 239 1.51 9.53 -13.01
C SER A 239 2.73 8.92 -13.70
N GLN A 240 2.65 8.68 -14.99
CA GLN A 240 3.78 8.20 -15.79
C GLN A 240 4.93 9.23 -15.96
N VAL A 241 4.84 10.45 -15.43
CA VAL A 241 5.68 11.55 -15.95
C VAL A 241 6.68 12.15 -14.95
N VAL A 242 6.58 11.98 -13.62
CA VAL A 242 7.27 12.95 -12.73
C VAL A 242 8.48 12.46 -11.95
N ALA A 243 8.73 11.16 -11.74
CA ALA A 243 9.99 10.76 -11.08
C ALA A 243 10.37 9.28 -11.32
N PRO A 244 11.34 8.98 -12.17
CA PRO A 244 11.71 7.61 -12.50
C PRO A 244 12.36 6.81 -11.36
N ASN A 245 12.75 7.41 -10.23
CA ASN A 245 13.55 6.78 -9.19
C ASN A 245 12.95 6.79 -7.77
N ASN A 246 11.66 7.14 -7.61
CA ASN A 246 11.07 7.33 -6.27
C ASN A 246 10.31 6.13 -5.70
N HIS A 247 10.15 5.05 -6.45
CA HIS A 247 9.48 3.83 -5.95
C HIS A 247 10.52 2.74 -5.63
N PRO A 248 10.32 1.95 -4.56
CA PRO A 248 11.17 0.79 -4.30
C PRO A 248 11.07 -0.19 -5.48
N LYS A 249 12.21 -0.79 -5.87
CA LYS A 249 12.20 -1.85 -6.87
C LYS A 249 11.30 -3.00 -6.41
N LEU A 250 10.55 -3.60 -7.33
CA LEU A 250 9.65 -4.71 -6.99
C LEU A 250 10.42 -5.92 -6.43
N THR A 251 11.63 -6.19 -6.91
CA THR A 251 12.53 -7.19 -6.30
C THR A 251 12.83 -6.86 -4.83
N ASP A 252 13.05 -5.59 -4.49
CA ASP A 252 13.29 -5.19 -3.10
C ASP A 252 12.01 -5.38 -2.25
N ARG A 253 10.82 -5.08 -2.80
CA ARG A 253 9.54 -5.31 -2.11
C ARG A 253 9.28 -6.81 -1.89
N VAL A 254 9.56 -7.67 -2.87
CA VAL A 254 9.51 -9.14 -2.70
C VAL A 254 10.44 -9.57 -1.57
N ASN A 255 11.71 -9.17 -1.60
CA ASN A 255 12.71 -9.54 -0.60
C ASN A 255 12.35 -9.03 0.80
N ASN A 256 11.79 -7.81 0.90
CA ASN A 256 11.33 -7.26 2.18
C ASN A 256 10.15 -8.05 2.74
N ASN A 257 9.21 -8.51 1.91
CA ASN A 257 8.10 -9.34 2.36
C ASN A 257 8.57 -10.75 2.77
N ILE A 258 9.57 -11.32 2.10
CA ILE A 258 10.24 -12.55 2.56
C ILE A 258 10.88 -12.33 3.95
N ALA A 259 11.58 -11.20 4.15
CA ALA A 259 12.21 -10.90 5.43
C ALA A 259 11.19 -10.64 6.56
N ARG A 260 10.03 -10.02 6.24
CA ARG A 260 8.91 -9.88 7.20
C ARG A 260 8.32 -11.24 7.58
N MET A 261 8.10 -12.11 6.59
CA MET A 261 7.62 -13.47 6.81
C MET A 261 8.61 -14.30 7.65
N TYR A 262 9.91 -14.15 7.41
CA TYR A 262 10.95 -14.75 8.24
C TYR A 262 10.85 -14.29 9.71
N THR A 263 10.75 -12.98 9.93
CA THR A 263 10.58 -12.41 11.29
C THR A 263 9.27 -12.87 11.94
N TYR A 264 8.17 -12.88 11.18
CA TYR A 264 6.85 -13.34 11.63
C TYR A 264 6.85 -14.80 12.08
N SER A 265 7.61 -15.64 11.40
CA SER A 265 7.78 -17.06 11.78
C SER A 265 8.67 -17.28 13.01
N GLY A 266 9.13 -16.26 13.70
CA GLY A 266 10.14 -16.39 14.76
C GLY A 266 11.53 -16.74 14.23
N ASN A 267 11.85 -16.34 13.01
CA ASN A 267 13.09 -16.63 12.28
C ASN A 267 13.26 -18.12 11.87
N HIS A 268 12.17 -18.82 11.67
CA HIS A 268 12.20 -20.23 11.29
C HIS A 268 12.11 -20.45 9.79
N VAL A 269 11.28 -19.68 9.06
CA VAL A 269 10.92 -19.98 7.67
C VAL A 269 11.46 -18.90 6.73
N ASN A 270 12.17 -19.30 5.69
CA ASN A 270 12.71 -18.40 4.68
C ASN A 270 12.48 -18.92 3.25
N VAL A 271 12.52 -18.05 2.27
CA VAL A 271 12.53 -18.41 0.84
C VAL A 271 13.75 -17.78 0.18
N SER A 272 14.45 -18.56 -0.61
CA SER A 272 15.59 -18.09 -1.39
C SER A 272 15.62 -18.79 -2.73
N LYS A 273 15.64 -18.02 -3.84
CA LYS A 273 15.69 -18.57 -5.21
C LYS A 273 14.60 -19.61 -5.48
N GLY A 274 13.37 -19.36 -5.02
CA GLY A 274 12.24 -20.26 -5.18
C GLY A 274 12.28 -21.54 -4.32
N ALA A 275 13.28 -21.72 -3.47
CA ALA A 275 13.34 -22.80 -2.51
C ALA A 275 12.88 -22.36 -1.11
N VAL A 276 12.13 -23.21 -0.42
CA VAL A 276 11.68 -23.02 0.96
C VAL A 276 12.72 -23.60 1.91
N TYR A 277 13.07 -22.81 2.92
CA TYR A 277 14.01 -23.20 3.98
C TYR A 277 13.31 -23.14 5.34
N VAL A 278 13.58 -24.14 6.17
CA VAL A 278 13.15 -24.18 7.57
C VAL A 278 14.36 -24.41 8.45
N ASN A 279 14.60 -23.53 9.41
CA ASN A 279 15.75 -23.62 10.32
C ASN A 279 17.10 -23.78 9.61
N GLY A 280 17.23 -23.21 8.40
CA GLY A 280 18.42 -23.25 7.55
C GLY A 280 18.48 -24.42 6.57
N ASP A 281 17.66 -25.45 6.73
CA ASP A 281 17.61 -26.57 5.81
C ASP A 281 16.75 -26.25 4.59
N ASN A 282 17.22 -26.66 3.42
CA ASN A 282 16.41 -26.66 2.19
C ASN A 282 15.37 -27.77 2.29
N ILE A 283 14.10 -27.37 2.29
CA ILE A 283 12.97 -28.29 2.41
C ILE A 283 12.48 -28.74 1.04
N TYR A 284 12.22 -27.78 0.16
CA TYR A 284 11.63 -28.06 -1.15
C TYR A 284 11.74 -26.86 -2.09
N THR A 285 11.92 -27.15 -3.38
CA THR A 285 11.80 -26.17 -4.46
C THR A 285 10.62 -26.57 -5.34
N PRO A 286 9.44 -25.96 -5.17
CA PRO A 286 8.26 -26.32 -5.94
C PRO A 286 8.42 -26.01 -7.42
N ALA A 287 7.99 -26.91 -8.29
CA ALA A 287 7.80 -26.61 -9.70
C ALA A 287 6.49 -25.81 -9.93
N ALA A 288 6.35 -25.17 -11.07
CA ALA A 288 5.10 -24.53 -11.48
C ALA A 288 3.95 -25.55 -11.54
N SER A 289 2.74 -25.13 -11.17
CA SER A 289 1.54 -25.97 -11.23
C SER A 289 0.29 -25.10 -11.33
N GLY A 290 -0.61 -25.43 -12.26
CA GLY A 290 -1.78 -24.62 -12.56
C GLY A 290 -1.37 -23.22 -12.99
N ARG A 291 -1.99 -22.20 -12.35
CA ARG A 291 -1.68 -20.77 -12.64
C ARG A 291 -0.42 -20.26 -11.93
N TYR A 292 0.12 -21.01 -10.98
CA TYR A 292 1.20 -20.55 -10.11
C TYR A 292 2.57 -20.94 -10.62
N THR A 293 3.51 -20.02 -10.60
CA THR A 293 4.93 -20.29 -10.77
C THR A 293 5.47 -21.10 -9.58
N GLY A 294 6.63 -21.73 -9.75
CA GLY A 294 7.29 -22.43 -8.63
C GLY A 294 7.61 -21.48 -7.46
N GLU A 295 7.99 -20.24 -7.77
CA GLU A 295 8.33 -19.23 -6.75
C GLU A 295 7.08 -18.78 -5.96
N GLU A 296 5.93 -18.56 -6.61
CA GLU A 296 4.67 -18.28 -5.91
C GLU A 296 4.29 -19.44 -4.99
N ARG A 297 4.41 -20.68 -5.47
CA ARG A 297 4.14 -21.87 -4.66
C ARG A 297 5.08 -22.00 -3.46
N ALA A 298 6.35 -21.59 -3.62
CA ALA A 298 7.29 -21.50 -2.50
C ALA A 298 6.84 -20.47 -1.47
N PHE A 299 6.34 -19.29 -1.89
CA PHE A 299 5.79 -18.29 -0.96
C PHE A 299 4.57 -18.82 -0.21
N TYR A 300 3.65 -19.51 -0.88
CA TYR A 300 2.48 -20.09 -0.22
C TYR A 300 2.84 -21.18 0.78
N MET A 301 3.76 -22.08 0.43
CA MET A 301 4.27 -23.08 1.35
C MET A 301 4.92 -22.42 2.57
N ALA A 302 5.80 -21.45 2.32
CA ALA A 302 6.49 -20.72 3.38
C ALA A 302 5.54 -19.93 4.27
N GLY A 303 4.54 -19.27 3.69
CA GLY A 303 3.54 -18.49 4.44
C GLY A 303 2.69 -19.36 5.38
N LYS A 304 2.27 -20.56 4.94
CA LYS A 304 1.59 -21.53 5.81
C LYS A 304 2.49 -21.98 6.96
N LEU A 305 3.72 -22.38 6.67
CA LEU A 305 4.68 -22.78 7.69
C LEU A 305 5.00 -21.63 8.66
N ALA A 306 5.17 -20.39 8.14
CA ALA A 306 5.43 -19.22 8.95
C ALA A 306 4.31 -18.94 9.95
N ARG A 307 3.05 -19.06 9.53
CA ARG A 307 1.88 -18.92 10.40
C ARG A 307 1.83 -20.02 11.45
N MET A 308 2.15 -21.26 11.08
CA MET A 308 2.17 -22.36 12.03
C MET A 308 3.24 -22.16 13.10
N TYR A 309 4.43 -21.69 12.73
CA TYR A 309 5.46 -21.34 13.70
C TYR A 309 5.03 -20.19 14.60
N HIS A 310 4.47 -19.13 14.02
CA HIS A 310 3.95 -17.99 14.77
C HIS A 310 2.91 -18.41 15.82
N ASN A 311 2.07 -19.38 15.48
CA ASN A 311 1.02 -19.90 16.36
C ASN A 311 1.48 -21.06 17.26
N ASN A 312 2.78 -21.40 17.29
CA ASN A 312 3.35 -22.52 18.05
C ASN A 312 2.71 -23.89 17.72
N GLN A 313 2.32 -24.10 16.46
CA GLN A 313 1.68 -25.33 15.98
C GLN A 313 2.68 -26.34 15.42
N VAL A 314 3.95 -25.98 15.26
CA VAL A 314 5.00 -26.85 14.75
C VAL A 314 5.65 -27.59 15.89
N THR A 315 5.65 -28.92 15.79
CA THR A 315 6.33 -29.81 16.75
C THR A 315 7.18 -30.87 16.00
N PRO A 316 8.22 -31.43 16.61
CA PRO A 316 8.96 -32.54 16.04
C PRO A 316 8.02 -33.69 15.65
N GLY A 317 8.18 -34.21 14.44
CA GLY A 317 7.36 -35.30 13.93
C GLY A 317 5.96 -34.92 13.43
N SER A 318 5.59 -33.63 13.45
CA SER A 318 4.25 -33.18 13.02
C SER A 318 4.04 -33.13 11.51
N ALA A 319 5.10 -33.28 10.71
CA ALA A 319 4.96 -33.37 9.25
C ALA A 319 4.63 -34.81 8.82
N SER A 320 3.64 -34.94 7.97
CA SER A 320 3.20 -36.21 7.37
C SER A 320 2.81 -36.00 5.90
N TYR A 321 2.53 -37.08 5.21
CA TYR A 321 2.09 -37.04 3.82
C TYR A 321 1.01 -38.10 3.53
N ASN A 322 0.20 -37.79 2.52
CA ASN A 322 -0.78 -38.72 1.96
C ASN A 322 -0.83 -38.49 0.43
N GLY A 323 -0.44 -39.53 -0.33
CA GLY A 323 -0.23 -39.33 -1.75
C GLY A 323 0.79 -38.23 -2.02
N GLY A 324 0.45 -37.30 -2.89
CA GLY A 324 1.27 -36.12 -3.19
C GLY A 324 1.09 -34.93 -2.23
N ILE A 325 0.30 -35.05 -1.16
CA ILE A 325 -0.02 -33.93 -0.26
C ILE A 325 0.85 -34.04 1.00
N VAL A 326 1.56 -32.96 1.35
CA VAL A 326 2.30 -32.82 2.60
C VAL A 326 1.49 -32.01 3.58
N THR A 327 1.37 -32.52 4.80
CA THR A 327 0.68 -31.85 5.90
C THR A 327 1.60 -31.61 7.09
N VAL A 328 1.31 -30.58 7.89
CA VAL A 328 1.93 -30.36 9.20
C VAL A 328 0.79 -30.14 10.19
N ALA A 329 0.80 -30.87 11.29
CA ALA A 329 -0.29 -30.86 12.26
C ALA A 329 -1.69 -30.98 11.62
N GLY A 330 -1.82 -31.80 10.56
CA GLY A 330 -3.05 -32.03 9.83
C GLY A 330 -3.44 -30.94 8.80
N GLN A 331 -2.69 -29.84 8.69
CA GLN A 331 -2.96 -28.79 7.71
C GLN A 331 -2.16 -29.00 6.42
N ASN A 332 -2.81 -28.88 5.26
CA ASN A 332 -2.16 -28.99 3.96
C ASN A 332 -1.15 -27.87 3.72
N ILE A 333 0.12 -28.22 3.57
CA ILE A 333 1.22 -27.27 3.36
C ILE A 333 1.54 -27.11 1.88
N VAL A 334 1.73 -28.21 1.17
CA VAL A 334 2.04 -28.20 -0.26
C VAL A 334 1.58 -29.50 -0.93
N THR A 335 1.21 -29.40 -2.21
CA THR A 335 1.01 -30.55 -3.09
C THR A 335 2.26 -30.74 -3.94
N THR A 336 2.79 -31.93 -3.98
CA THR A 336 3.97 -32.35 -4.74
C THR A 336 3.56 -33.21 -5.94
N PRO A 337 4.46 -33.48 -6.90
CA PRO A 337 4.14 -34.29 -8.09
C PRO A 337 3.69 -35.73 -7.80
N ASN A 338 4.22 -36.33 -6.74
CA ASN A 338 3.95 -37.72 -6.36
C ASN A 338 4.24 -37.96 -4.87
N ALA A 339 3.94 -39.18 -4.41
CA ALA A 339 4.11 -39.60 -3.03
C ALA A 339 5.59 -39.66 -2.59
N ASP A 340 6.52 -39.98 -3.46
CA ASP A 340 7.95 -40.07 -3.12
C ASP A 340 8.52 -38.69 -2.79
N VAL A 341 8.17 -37.69 -3.60
CA VAL A 341 8.54 -36.30 -3.33
C VAL A 341 7.86 -35.82 -2.05
N ALA A 342 6.59 -36.17 -1.81
CA ALA A 342 5.88 -35.81 -0.59
C ALA A 342 6.55 -36.43 0.66
N LEU A 343 6.92 -37.69 0.60
CA LEU A 343 7.70 -38.38 1.67
C LEU A 343 8.99 -37.62 1.96
N GLN A 344 9.76 -37.27 0.90
CA GLN A 344 11.01 -36.54 1.07
C GLN A 344 10.80 -35.20 1.73
N VAL A 345 9.80 -34.42 1.30
CA VAL A 345 9.47 -33.10 1.88
C VAL A 345 9.05 -33.25 3.34
N ALA A 346 8.19 -34.20 3.68
CA ALA A 346 7.78 -34.46 5.06
C ALA A 346 8.98 -34.86 5.95
N THR A 347 9.88 -35.69 5.42
CA THR A 347 11.12 -36.08 6.11
C THR A 347 12.03 -34.88 6.35
N ASN A 348 12.25 -34.06 5.32
CA ASN A 348 13.06 -32.84 5.43
C ASN A 348 12.47 -31.86 6.48
N LEU A 349 11.13 -31.68 6.50
CA LEU A 349 10.44 -30.87 7.50
C LEU A 349 10.67 -31.40 8.92
N ASN A 350 10.46 -32.70 9.17
CA ASN A 350 10.66 -33.29 10.49
C ASN A 350 12.11 -33.19 10.97
N ASN A 351 13.09 -33.32 10.06
CA ASN A 351 14.51 -33.11 10.37
C ASN A 351 14.82 -31.66 10.69
N ALA A 352 14.14 -30.72 10.01
CA ALA A 352 14.30 -29.28 10.28
C ALA A 352 13.62 -28.84 11.58
N PHE A 353 12.48 -29.43 11.96
CA PHE A 353 11.70 -29.04 13.13
C PHE A 353 12.42 -29.22 14.48
N VAL A 354 13.44 -30.08 14.53
CA VAL A 354 14.26 -30.27 15.74
C VAL A 354 15.42 -29.28 15.84
N LYS A 355 15.65 -28.45 14.82
CA LYS A 355 16.75 -27.48 14.77
C LYS A 355 16.32 -26.12 15.34
N PRO A 356 17.28 -25.34 15.90
CA PRO A 356 16.97 -24.02 16.41
C PRO A 356 16.66 -23.01 15.28
N ALA A 357 15.90 -21.99 15.63
CA ALA A 357 15.64 -20.84 14.75
C ALA A 357 16.92 -20.07 14.38
N GLY A 358 16.86 -19.30 13.30
CA GLY A 358 17.91 -18.34 12.93
C GLY A 358 19.15 -18.94 12.27
N ALA A 359 19.10 -20.21 11.86
CA ALA A 359 20.17 -20.81 11.08
C ALA A 359 20.34 -20.10 9.72
N ALA A 360 21.61 -19.92 9.30
CA ALA A 360 21.92 -19.23 8.06
C ALA A 360 21.52 -20.05 6.84
N VAL A 361 20.87 -19.41 5.86
CA VAL A 361 20.59 -20.02 4.55
C VAL A 361 21.76 -19.72 3.62
N ASN A 362 22.38 -20.76 3.07
CA ASN A 362 23.57 -20.64 2.20
C ASN A 362 24.69 -19.75 2.79
N GLY A 363 24.95 -19.86 4.10
CA GLY A 363 25.99 -19.09 4.78
C GLY A 363 25.67 -17.60 4.99
N LYS A 364 24.50 -17.15 4.59
CA LYS A 364 24.03 -15.75 4.80
C LYS A 364 22.84 -15.72 5.74
N LYS A 365 22.96 -14.98 6.84
CA LYS A 365 21.78 -14.67 7.65
C LYS A 365 20.81 -13.84 6.80
N PRO A 366 19.49 -14.07 6.87
CA PRO A 366 18.50 -13.24 6.20
C PRO A 366 18.70 -11.76 6.59
N ALA A 367 18.48 -10.86 5.64
CA ALA A 367 18.55 -9.44 5.92
C ALA A 367 17.51 -9.08 7.00
N LYS A 368 17.96 -8.52 8.12
CA LYS A 368 17.04 -7.98 9.12
C LYS A 368 16.36 -6.76 8.49
N VAL A 369 15.05 -6.71 8.52
CA VAL A 369 14.32 -5.46 8.25
C VAL A 369 14.82 -4.43 9.26
N LYS A 370 15.47 -3.37 8.79
CA LYS A 370 15.83 -2.25 9.66
C LYS A 370 14.52 -1.56 10.03
N GLN A 371 14.04 -1.78 11.24
CA GLN A 371 12.98 -0.96 11.81
C GLN A 371 13.53 0.47 11.90
N GLU A 372 13.08 1.35 11.04
CA GLU A 372 13.30 2.78 11.23
C GLU A 372 12.50 3.19 12.47
N LYS A 373 13.21 3.55 13.54
CA LYS A 373 12.57 4.15 14.71
C LYS A 373 11.73 5.35 14.23
N PRO A 374 10.46 5.48 14.65
CA PRO A 374 9.65 6.62 14.26
C PRO A 374 10.43 7.90 14.60
N LYS A 375 10.68 8.73 13.60
CA LYS A 375 11.31 10.04 13.82
C LYS A 375 10.38 10.81 14.77
N LYS A 376 10.84 11.02 16.00
CA LYS A 376 10.16 11.92 16.95
C LYS A 376 9.95 13.23 16.22
N VAL A 377 8.70 13.58 15.98
CA VAL A 377 8.31 14.92 15.54
C VAL A 377 8.90 15.88 16.56
N LYS A 378 9.88 16.68 16.14
CA LYS A 378 10.41 17.75 16.98
C LYS A 378 9.26 18.74 17.17
N GLU A 379 8.57 18.63 18.30
CA GLU A 379 7.70 19.72 18.76
C GLU A 379 8.51 21.01 18.76
N ASN A 380 8.01 21.99 18.02
CA ASN A 380 8.63 23.31 17.95
C ASN A 380 8.65 23.94 19.34
N LYS A 381 9.80 23.92 20.00
CA LYS A 381 10.05 24.57 21.29
C LYS A 381 9.87 26.10 21.28
N LYS A 382 9.52 26.72 20.14
CA LYS A 382 9.31 28.17 20.03
C LYS A 382 8.02 28.72 20.66
N ALA A 383 7.09 27.84 21.11
CA ALA A 383 5.86 28.31 21.75
C ALA A 383 5.96 28.45 23.28
N LYS A 384 7.07 28.04 23.91
CA LYS A 384 7.23 28.16 25.37
C LYS A 384 8.00 29.39 25.82
N ASP A 385 8.77 30.02 24.95
CA ASP A 385 9.59 31.19 25.34
C ASP A 385 8.78 32.52 25.34
N ASN A 386 7.64 32.59 24.61
CA ASN A 386 6.78 33.79 24.63
C ASN A 386 5.88 33.88 25.88
N LYS A 387 5.73 32.81 26.67
CA LYS A 387 4.96 32.87 27.93
C LYS A 387 5.80 33.29 29.16
N LYS A 388 7.14 33.35 29.02
CA LYS A 388 8.02 33.81 30.11
C LYS A 388 8.29 35.30 30.05
N ALA A 389 8.13 35.94 28.89
CA ALA A 389 8.33 37.39 28.74
C ALA A 389 7.20 38.28 29.29
N ASP A 390 5.96 37.72 29.37
CA ASP A 390 4.80 38.47 29.87
C ASP A 390 4.61 38.40 31.39
N LYS A 391 5.38 37.59 32.09
CA LYS A 391 5.36 37.51 33.57
C LYS A 391 6.42 38.35 34.27
N ALA A 392 7.28 39.05 33.53
CA ALA A 392 8.31 39.93 34.09
C ALA A 392 7.96 41.44 33.99
N LYS A 393 6.70 41.76 33.59
CA LYS A 393 6.21 43.13 33.54
C LYS A 393 4.84 43.25 34.26
N LYS A 394 4.77 42.70 35.45
CA LYS A 394 3.76 43.11 36.45
C LYS A 394 4.42 43.21 37.81
#